data_2fcd4308ed4ccae4dc37033155f43a49
#
_entry.id   2fcd4308ed4ccae4dc37033155f43a49
#
_cell.length_a   1.000
_cell.length_b   1.000
_cell.length_c   1.000
_cell.angle_alpha   90.00
_cell.angle_beta   90.00
_cell.angle_gamma   90.00
#
_symmetry.space_group_name_H-M   'P 1'
#
loop_
_entity.id
_entity.type
_entity.pdbx_description
1 polymer ?
#
loop_
_entity_poly.entity_id
_entity_poly.type
_entity_poly.pdbx_seq_one_letter_code
_entity_poly.pdbx_strand_id
1 'polypeptide(L)' 'MPLQNHLIELERKHQAIEREIEDAIAHPGTDDLRIAQLKRRKLQLKDEMLKLRQSHRPLN' A
#
# COMPACT_ATOMS: atom_id res chain seq x y z
N MET A 1 -0.27 -15.65 -13.89
CA MET A 1 -0.01 -14.22 -13.97
C MET A 1 1.44 -13.93 -13.69
N PRO A 2 2.08 -13.10 -14.50
CA PRO A 2 3.46 -12.76 -14.22
C PRO A 2 3.59 -12.00 -12.91
N LEU A 3 4.64 -12.29 -12.17
CA LEU A 3 4.91 -11.65 -10.90
C LEU A 3 5.02 -10.14 -11.03
N GLN A 4 5.62 -9.67 -12.13
CA GLN A 4 5.77 -8.25 -12.37
C GLN A 4 4.45 -7.52 -12.43
N ASN A 5 3.45 -8.12 -13.07
CA ASN A 5 2.12 -7.51 -13.15
C ASN A 5 1.47 -7.40 -11.79
N HIS A 6 1.67 -8.41 -10.95
CA HIS A 6 1.13 -8.39 -9.60
C HIS A 6 1.79 -7.29 -8.76
N LEU A 7 3.11 -7.14 -8.89
CA LEU A 7 3.82 -6.06 -8.19
C LEU A 7 3.34 -4.69 -8.65
N ILE A 8 3.15 -4.51 -9.95
CA ILE A 8 2.67 -3.24 -10.49
C ILE A 8 1.29 -2.91 -9.92
N GLU A 9 0.41 -3.91 -9.84
CA GLU A 9 -0.90 -3.70 -9.25
C GLU A 9 -0.82 -3.27 -7.80
N LEU A 10 0.04 -3.92 -7.03
CA LEU A 10 0.22 -3.57 -5.63
C LEU A 10 0.78 -2.17 -5.48
N GLU A 11 1.73 -1.80 -6.32
CA GLU A 11 2.29 -0.46 -6.31
C GLU A 11 1.23 0.59 -6.61
N ARG A 12 0.37 0.33 -7.59
CA ARG A 12 -0.72 1.24 -7.92
C ARG A 12 -1.68 1.42 -6.76
N LYS A 13 -2.03 0.31 -6.10
CA LYS A 13 -2.90 0.36 -4.94
C LYS A 13 -2.24 1.13 -3.80
N HIS A 14 -0.96 0.93 -3.62
CA HIS A 14 -0.20 1.63 -2.59
C HIS A 14 -0.22 3.14 -2.85
N GLN A 15 0.03 3.55 -4.09
CA GLN A 15 0.00 4.96 -4.45
C GLN A 15 -1.38 5.56 -4.29
N ALA A 16 -2.42 4.83 -4.66
CA ALA A 16 -3.80 5.30 -4.50
C ALA A 16 -4.13 5.52 -3.03
N ILE A 17 -3.70 4.63 -2.16
CA ILE A 17 -3.95 4.78 -0.73
C ILE A 17 -3.15 5.94 -0.16
N GLU A 18 -1.91 6.13 -0.61
CA GLU A 18 -1.14 7.29 -0.16
C GLU A 18 -1.86 8.59 -0.49
N ARG A 19 -2.42 8.67 -1.68
CA ARG A 19 -3.18 9.85 -2.10
C ARG A 19 -4.44 10.02 -1.25
N GLU A 20 -5.12 8.93 -0.95
CA GLU A 20 -6.28 8.98 -0.07
C GLU A 20 -5.91 9.47 1.33
N ILE A 21 -4.77 9.05 1.84
CA ILE A 21 -4.29 9.51 3.15
C ILE A 21 -4.02 11.01 3.11
N GLU A 22 -3.35 11.49 2.08
CA GLU A 22 -3.07 12.92 1.92
C GLU A 22 -4.35 13.73 1.86
N ASP A 23 -5.32 13.25 1.08
CA ASP A 23 -6.62 13.93 0.98
C ASP A 23 -7.34 13.92 2.30
N ALA A 24 -7.29 12.81 3.03
CA ALA A 24 -7.95 12.71 4.33
C ALA A 24 -7.33 13.66 5.34
N ILE A 25 -6.01 13.78 5.35
CA ILE A 25 -5.32 14.69 6.26
C ILE A 25 -5.64 16.14 5.91
N ALA A 26 -5.76 16.45 4.63
CA ALA A 26 -6.05 17.79 4.17
C ALA A 26 -7.50 18.21 4.44
N HIS A 27 -8.39 17.26 4.71
CA HIS A 27 -9.80 17.55 4.99
C HIS A 27 -10.02 17.71 6.49
N PRO A 28 -10.43 18.90 6.96
CA PRO A 28 -10.58 19.13 8.40
C PRO A 28 -11.62 18.25 9.07
N GLY A 29 -12.58 17.75 8.31
CA GLY A 29 -13.65 16.93 8.87
C GLY A 29 -13.37 15.43 8.87
N THR A 30 -12.20 15.01 8.45
CA THR A 30 -11.89 13.57 8.36
C THR A 30 -11.66 13.00 9.74
N ASP A 31 -12.31 11.86 9.99
CA ASP A 31 -12.20 11.15 11.26
C ASP A 31 -10.80 10.53 11.41
N ASP A 32 -10.24 10.63 12.61
CA ASP A 32 -8.96 10.02 12.91
C ASP A 32 -8.97 8.51 12.69
N LEU A 33 -10.11 7.89 12.96
CA LEU A 33 -10.26 6.46 12.73
C LEU A 33 -10.07 6.11 11.24
N ARG A 34 -10.63 6.95 10.38
CA ARG A 34 -10.49 6.75 8.94
C ARG A 34 -9.04 6.84 8.51
N ILE A 35 -8.33 7.83 9.02
CA ILE A 35 -6.92 8.01 8.71
C ILE A 35 -6.11 6.81 9.19
N ALA A 36 -6.39 6.32 10.38
CA ALA A 36 -5.70 5.17 10.93
C ALA A 36 -5.95 3.92 10.09
N GLN A 37 -7.18 3.74 9.62
CA GLN A 37 -7.52 2.61 8.75
C GLN A 37 -6.76 2.67 7.44
N LEU A 38 -6.66 3.84 6.83
CA LEU A 38 -5.93 4.02 5.58
C LEU A 38 -4.44 3.75 5.77
N LYS A 39 -3.88 4.23 6.86
CA LYS A 39 -2.47 3.98 7.16
C LYS A 39 -2.18 2.49 7.37
N ARG A 40 -3.09 1.79 8.05
CA ARG A 40 -2.95 0.35 8.25
C ARG A 40 -2.99 -0.39 6.91
N ARG A 41 -3.91 0.00 6.03
CA ARG A 41 -4.00 -0.62 4.72
C ARG A 41 -2.75 -0.37 3.89
N LYS A 42 -2.19 0.83 3.98
CA LYS A 42 -0.94 1.14 3.30
C LYS A 42 0.18 0.22 3.76
N LEU A 43 0.27 0.00 5.07
CA LEU A 43 1.29 -0.90 5.63
C LEU A 43 1.10 -2.34 5.15
N GLN A 44 -0.15 -2.80 5.08
CA GLN A 44 -0.42 -4.14 4.58
C GLN A 44 0.02 -4.30 3.13
N LEU A 45 -0.25 -3.32 2.29
CA LEU A 45 0.18 -3.37 0.89
C LEU A 45 1.69 -3.36 0.77
N LYS A 46 2.34 -2.52 1.55
CA LYS A 46 3.80 -2.47 1.55
C LYS A 46 4.39 -3.82 1.98
N ASP A 47 3.80 -4.43 2.98
CA ASP A 47 4.24 -5.73 3.47
C ASP A 47 4.08 -6.80 2.40
N GLU A 48 2.97 -6.79 1.69
CA GLU A 48 2.74 -7.72 0.58
C GLU A 48 3.78 -7.55 -0.53
N MET A 49 4.09 -6.31 -0.87
CA MET A 49 5.12 -6.04 -1.87
C MET A 49 6.48 -6.57 -1.44
N LEU A 50 6.83 -6.36 -0.18
CA LEU A 50 8.09 -6.86 0.34
C LEU A 50 8.15 -8.38 0.32
N LYS A 51 7.07 -9.03 0.70
CA LYS A 51 7.01 -10.49 0.67
C LYS A 51 7.18 -11.04 -0.72
N LEU A 52 6.54 -10.40 -1.70
CA LEU A 52 6.68 -10.82 -3.08
C LEU A 52 8.11 -10.68 -3.58
N ARG A 53 8.74 -9.57 -3.26
CA ARG A 53 10.12 -9.35 -3.64
C ARG A 53 11.06 -10.36 -3.02
N GLN A 54 10.87 -10.64 -1.73
CA GLN A 54 11.70 -11.57 -1.01
C GLN A 54 11.52 -13.00 -1.51
N SER A 55 10.29 -13.41 -1.74
CA SER A 55 10.03 -14.78 -2.19
C SER A 55 10.53 -15.02 -3.60
N HIS A 56 10.66 -13.96 -4.39
CA HIS A 56 11.15 -14.06 -5.76
C HIS A 56 12.67 -13.92 -5.85
N ARG A 57 13.28 -13.45 -4.80
CA ARG A 57 14.73 -13.30 -4.76
C ARG A 57 15.40 -14.64 -4.55
N PRO A 58 16.35 -15.04 -5.40
CA PRO A 58 17.08 -16.27 -5.13
C PRO A 58 17.88 -16.11 -3.84
N LEU A 59 17.73 -17.08 -2.97
CA LEU A 59 18.47 -17.09 -1.71
C LEU A 59 19.86 -17.66 -1.96
N ASN A 60 20.84 -16.92 -1.59
CA ASN A 60 22.23 -17.38 -1.69
C ASN A 60 22.76 -17.76 -0.34
#